data_d7e1764be5de268dc2a221dde68e890c
#
_entry.id   d7e1764be5de268dc2a221dde68e890c
#
_cell.length_a   1.000
_cell.length_b   1.000
_cell.length_c   1.000
_cell.angle_alpha   90.00
_cell.angle_beta   90.00
_cell.angle_gamma   90.00
#
_symmetry.space_group_name_H-M   'P 1'
#
loop_
_entity.id
_entity.type
_entity.pdbx_description
1 polymer ?
#
loop_
_entity_poly.entity_id
_entity_poly.type
_entity_poly.pdbx_seq_one_letter_code
_entity_poly.pdbx_strand_id
1 'polypeptide(L)'
;MEKKDLVEGMRLYIYKLRVDGRYSTAKSYQDALNSFMRFCGLEVIPYIYVNKENLRRYQAFLLNKGCTWNTVSTYMRRIRCVYNMAVEEGLAPYIPYLFKGVFTGIESKRKKGVTTGFITFSDDGPVR
;
A
#
# COMPACT_ATOMS: atom_id res chain seq x y z
N MET A 1 -15.64 3.29 15.61
CA MET A 1 -15.57 3.24 14.14
C MET A 1 -15.24 1.85 13.69
N GLU A 2 -16.02 1.33 12.78
CA GLU A 2 -15.81 -0.01 12.28
C GLU A 2 -14.92 0.03 11.05
N LYS A 3 -14.04 -0.97 10.94
CA LYS A 3 -13.11 -1.05 9.82
C LYS A 3 -13.61 -2.06 8.80
N LYS A 4 -14.83 -1.85 8.30
CA LYS A 4 -15.49 -2.83 7.45
C LYS A 4 -14.93 -2.89 6.04
N ASP A 5 -14.25 -1.85 5.60
CA ASP A 5 -13.67 -1.84 4.27
C ASP A 5 -12.36 -1.07 4.30
N LEU A 6 -11.69 -1.05 3.14
CA LEU A 6 -10.38 -0.43 3.03
C LEU A 6 -10.44 1.06 3.35
N VAL A 7 -11.50 1.76 2.91
CA VAL A 7 -11.60 3.20 3.14
C VAL A 7 -11.64 3.49 4.63
N GLU A 8 -12.48 2.78 5.36
CA GLU A 8 -12.58 3.00 6.80
C GLU A 8 -11.31 2.60 7.52
N GLY A 9 -10.68 1.50 7.09
CA GLY A 9 -9.41 1.10 7.67
C GLY A 9 -8.33 2.15 7.47
N MET A 10 -8.26 2.71 6.26
CA MET A 10 -7.30 3.76 5.96
C MET A 10 -7.57 5.01 6.78
N ARG A 11 -8.84 5.42 6.86
CA ARG A 11 -9.20 6.64 7.60
C ARG A 11 -8.88 6.50 9.08
N LEU A 12 -9.15 5.35 9.65
CA LEU A 12 -8.85 5.13 11.06
C LEU A 12 -7.35 5.18 11.30
N TYR A 13 -6.56 4.57 10.41
CA TYR A 13 -5.12 4.58 10.56
C TYR A 13 -4.56 6.00 10.40
N ILE A 14 -5.10 6.77 9.45
CA ILE A 14 -4.72 8.17 9.26
C ILE A 14 -5.01 8.97 10.53
N TYR A 15 -6.16 8.74 11.13
CA TYR A 15 -6.53 9.42 12.37
C TYR A 15 -5.51 9.11 13.47
N LYS A 16 -5.16 7.83 13.62
CA LYS A 16 -4.18 7.44 14.63
C LYS A 16 -2.82 8.09 14.40
N LEU A 17 -2.40 8.18 13.15
CA LEU A 17 -1.15 8.83 12.83
C LEU A 17 -1.16 10.30 13.21
N ARG A 18 -2.27 10.99 12.97
CA ARG A 18 -2.40 12.39 13.34
C ARG A 18 -2.38 12.60 14.84
N VAL A 19 -3.08 11.73 15.56
CA VAL A 19 -3.08 11.81 17.02
C VAL A 19 -1.68 11.61 17.56
N ASP A 20 -0.88 10.79 16.86
CA ASP A 20 0.49 10.50 17.24
C ASP A 20 1.47 11.57 16.78
N GLY A 21 1.00 12.63 16.13
CA GLY A 21 1.84 13.71 15.64
C GLY A 21 2.58 13.40 14.34
N ARG A 22 2.25 12.29 13.68
CA ARG A 22 2.93 11.86 12.46
C ARG A 22 2.20 12.37 11.23
N TYR A 23 2.20 13.69 11.08
CA TYR A 23 1.37 14.33 10.07
C TYR A 23 1.82 14.04 8.64
N SER A 24 3.14 14.00 8.40
CA SER A 24 3.65 13.70 7.06
C SER A 24 3.25 12.30 6.61
N THR A 25 3.36 11.34 7.52
CA THR A 25 2.98 9.97 7.20
C THR A 25 1.48 9.89 6.98
N ALA A 26 0.70 10.58 7.83
CA ALA A 26 -0.75 10.62 7.66
C ALA A 26 -1.14 11.17 6.29
N LYS A 27 -0.46 12.23 5.85
CA LYS A 27 -0.74 12.80 4.53
C LYS A 27 -0.44 11.81 3.42
N SER A 28 0.65 11.07 3.55
CA SER A 28 1.01 10.06 2.56
C SER A 28 -0.08 9.00 2.43
N TYR A 29 -0.62 8.54 3.55
CA TYR A 29 -1.72 7.57 3.53
C TYR A 29 -2.99 8.19 2.95
N GLN A 30 -3.26 9.47 3.28
CA GLN A 30 -4.43 10.13 2.72
C GLN A 30 -4.32 10.26 1.20
N ASP A 31 -3.14 10.60 0.69
CA ASP A 31 -2.93 10.71 -0.74
C ASP A 31 -3.13 9.36 -1.43
N ALA A 32 -2.64 8.28 -0.82
CA ALA A 32 -2.83 6.94 -1.37
C ALA A 32 -4.32 6.56 -1.39
N LEU A 33 -5.02 6.88 -0.31
CA LEU A 33 -6.45 6.59 -0.24
C LEU A 33 -7.22 7.34 -1.31
N ASN A 34 -6.96 8.65 -1.43
CA ASN A 34 -7.65 9.47 -2.44
C ASN A 34 -7.40 8.93 -3.84
N SER A 35 -6.16 8.54 -4.12
CA SER A 35 -5.80 8.01 -5.42
C SER A 35 -6.52 6.70 -5.72
N PHE A 36 -6.55 5.79 -4.74
CA PHE A 36 -7.19 4.50 -4.96
C PHE A 36 -8.70 4.64 -5.10
N MET A 37 -9.31 5.54 -4.32
CA MET A 37 -10.75 5.81 -4.45
C MET A 37 -11.07 6.37 -5.84
N ARG A 38 -10.20 7.23 -6.36
CA ARG A 38 -10.41 7.79 -7.71
C ARG A 38 -10.30 6.69 -8.76
N PHE A 39 -9.34 5.79 -8.59
CA PHE A 39 -9.20 4.65 -9.49
C PHE A 39 -10.43 3.75 -9.47
N CYS A 40 -10.90 3.41 -8.27
CA CYS A 40 -12.05 2.51 -8.13
C CYS A 40 -13.37 3.18 -8.49
N GLY A 41 -13.43 4.51 -8.33
CA GLY A 41 -14.68 5.23 -8.52
C GLY A 41 -15.71 4.92 -7.44
N LEU A 42 -15.24 4.56 -6.25
CA LEU A 42 -16.11 4.13 -5.17
C LEU A 42 -15.77 4.88 -3.90
N GLU A 43 -16.79 5.11 -3.05
CA GLU A 43 -16.57 5.69 -1.74
C GLU A 43 -16.41 4.63 -0.65
N VAL A 44 -16.84 3.41 -0.94
CA VAL A 44 -16.69 2.26 -0.08
C VAL A 44 -15.96 1.21 -0.89
N ILE A 45 -14.80 0.76 -0.40
CA ILE A 45 -13.98 -0.19 -1.13
C ILE A 45 -13.83 -1.45 -0.30
N PRO A 46 -14.58 -2.51 -0.63
CA PRO A 46 -14.43 -3.78 0.10
C PRO A 46 -13.00 -4.27 0.03
N TYR A 47 -12.53 -4.92 1.07
CA TYR A 47 -11.15 -5.42 1.08
C TYR A 47 -10.89 -6.39 -0.07
N ILE A 48 -11.91 -7.09 -0.53
CA ILE A 48 -11.77 -8.04 -1.64
C ILE A 48 -11.38 -7.35 -2.95
N TYR A 49 -11.65 -6.03 -3.05
CA TYR A 49 -11.23 -5.25 -4.22
C TYR A 49 -9.70 -5.15 -4.30
N VAL A 50 -9.01 -5.36 -3.19
CA VAL A 50 -7.54 -5.38 -3.20
C VAL A 50 -7.14 -6.79 -3.61
N ASN A 51 -7.06 -7.03 -4.91
CA ASN A 51 -6.67 -8.30 -5.47
C ASN A 51 -5.61 -8.07 -6.54
N LYS A 52 -5.01 -9.16 -7.00
CA LYS A 52 -3.87 -9.05 -7.91
C LYS A 52 -4.20 -8.31 -9.19
N GLU A 53 -5.38 -8.57 -9.74
CA GLU A 53 -5.75 -7.93 -11.00
C GLU A 53 -5.98 -6.44 -10.81
N ASN A 54 -6.71 -6.06 -9.77
CA ASN A 54 -6.99 -4.65 -9.52
C ASN A 54 -5.72 -3.90 -9.17
N LEU A 55 -4.79 -4.52 -8.46
CA LEU A 55 -3.52 -3.87 -8.14
C LEU A 55 -2.70 -3.61 -9.41
N ARG A 56 -2.71 -4.55 -10.36
CA ARG A 56 -2.02 -4.33 -11.62
C ARG A 56 -2.69 -3.22 -12.42
N ARG A 57 -4.01 -3.19 -12.44
CA ARG A 57 -4.75 -2.13 -13.13
C ARG A 57 -4.48 -0.77 -12.49
N TYR A 58 -4.42 -0.74 -11.17
CA TYR A 58 -4.12 0.50 -10.46
C TYR A 58 -2.72 0.98 -10.79
N GLN A 59 -1.75 0.08 -10.84
CA GLN A 59 -0.40 0.47 -11.23
C GLN A 59 -0.38 1.08 -12.64
N ALA A 60 -1.07 0.45 -13.58
CA ALA A 60 -1.15 1.00 -14.94
C ALA A 60 -1.85 2.36 -14.93
N PHE A 61 -2.90 2.50 -14.14
CA PHE A 61 -3.62 3.77 -14.00
C PHE A 61 -2.67 4.87 -13.52
N LEU A 62 -1.85 4.58 -12.52
CA LEU A 62 -0.92 5.57 -11.99
C LEU A 62 0.15 5.94 -13.02
N LEU A 63 0.70 4.95 -13.71
CA LEU A 63 1.73 5.21 -14.70
C LEU A 63 1.16 6.01 -15.88
N ASN A 64 -0.07 5.72 -16.29
CA ASN A 64 -0.72 6.45 -17.36
C ASN A 64 -0.97 7.91 -16.99
N LYS A 65 -1.13 8.19 -15.71
CA LYS A 65 -1.28 9.56 -15.24
C LYS A 65 0.04 10.31 -15.15
N GLY A 66 1.14 9.62 -15.39
CA GLY A 66 2.45 10.25 -15.32
C GLY A 66 3.12 10.14 -13.96
N CYS A 67 2.60 9.30 -13.07
CA CYS A 67 3.22 9.10 -11.77
C CYS A 67 4.57 8.41 -11.92
N THR A 68 5.52 8.80 -11.08
CA THR A 68 6.82 8.14 -11.06
C THR A 68 6.72 6.79 -10.37
N TRP A 69 7.72 5.95 -10.60
CA TRP A 69 7.78 4.67 -9.91
C TRP A 69 7.84 4.84 -8.39
N ASN A 70 8.48 5.92 -7.93
CA ASN A 70 8.53 6.19 -6.50
C ASN A 70 7.13 6.44 -5.93
N THR A 71 6.31 7.20 -6.66
CA THR A 71 4.93 7.43 -6.24
C THR A 71 4.13 6.13 -6.25
N VAL A 72 4.29 5.32 -7.30
CA VAL A 72 3.61 4.04 -7.38
C VAL A 72 3.96 3.17 -6.17
N SER A 73 5.25 3.05 -5.87
CA SER A 73 5.67 2.20 -4.76
C SER A 73 5.13 2.71 -3.43
N THR A 74 5.12 4.03 -3.25
CA THR A 74 4.62 4.61 -2.01
C THR A 74 3.15 4.26 -1.81
N TYR A 75 2.32 4.50 -2.85
CA TYR A 75 0.90 4.20 -2.74
C TYR A 75 0.65 2.72 -2.51
N MET A 76 1.37 1.86 -3.22
CA MET A 76 1.20 0.41 -3.05
C MET A 76 1.55 -0.03 -1.65
N ARG A 77 2.64 0.52 -1.08
CA ARG A 77 3.04 0.14 0.28
C ARG A 77 2.04 0.62 1.32
N ARG A 78 1.43 1.80 1.11
CA ARG A 78 0.43 2.29 2.04
C ARG A 78 -0.81 1.40 2.04
N ILE A 79 -1.27 1.01 0.86
CA ILE A 79 -2.41 0.10 0.75
C ILE A 79 -2.05 -1.26 1.36
N ARG A 80 -0.85 -1.77 1.09
CA ARG A 80 -0.41 -3.04 1.62
C ARG A 80 -0.40 -3.04 3.15
N CYS A 81 0.07 -1.95 3.74
CA CYS A 81 0.15 -1.85 5.19
C CYS A 81 -1.24 -2.00 5.83
N VAL A 82 -2.21 -1.26 5.32
CA VAL A 82 -3.56 -1.30 5.89
C VAL A 82 -4.22 -2.65 5.58
N TYR A 83 -4.02 -3.18 4.38
CA TYR A 83 -4.57 -4.49 4.04
C TYR A 83 -4.02 -5.58 4.97
N ASN A 84 -2.72 -5.55 5.25
CA ASN A 84 -2.12 -6.56 6.13
C ASN A 84 -2.65 -6.43 7.56
N MET A 85 -2.89 -5.21 8.01
CA MET A 85 -3.51 -5.03 9.34
C MET A 85 -4.92 -5.63 9.36
N ALA A 86 -5.66 -5.46 8.27
CA ALA A 86 -7.01 -6.02 8.18
C ALA A 86 -6.97 -7.55 8.18
N VAL A 87 -5.95 -8.13 7.53
CA VAL A 87 -5.79 -9.58 7.55
C VAL A 87 -5.56 -10.07 8.99
N GLU A 88 -4.70 -9.36 9.72
CA GLU A 88 -4.41 -9.75 11.10
C GLU A 88 -5.64 -9.63 11.99
N GLU A 89 -6.55 -8.73 11.67
CA GLU A 89 -7.78 -8.54 12.45
C GLU A 89 -8.92 -9.41 11.96
N GLY A 90 -8.69 -10.24 10.95
CA GLY A 90 -9.72 -11.12 10.43
C GLY A 90 -10.73 -10.44 9.53
N LEU A 91 -10.45 -9.21 9.07
CA LEU A 91 -11.36 -8.44 8.25
C LEU A 91 -11.14 -8.63 6.76
N ALA A 92 -9.97 -9.15 6.38
CA ALA A 92 -9.62 -9.37 4.98
C ALA A 92 -8.97 -10.73 4.84
N PRO A 93 -9.13 -11.39 3.67
CA PRO A 93 -8.51 -12.69 3.46
C PRO A 93 -7.01 -12.57 3.24
N TYR A 94 -6.25 -13.52 3.76
CA TYR A 94 -4.84 -13.60 3.46
C TYR A 94 -4.66 -14.18 2.05
N ILE A 95 -3.96 -13.45 1.19
CA ILE A 95 -3.68 -13.89 -0.18
C ILE A 95 -2.17 -13.92 -0.35
N PRO A 96 -1.57 -15.11 -0.54
CA PRO A 96 -0.12 -15.19 -0.72
C PRO A 96 0.33 -14.38 -1.93
N TYR A 97 1.41 -13.64 -1.75
CA TYR A 97 2.06 -12.89 -2.83
C TYR A 97 1.14 -11.87 -3.49
N LEU A 98 0.18 -11.34 -2.73
CA LEU A 98 -0.81 -10.41 -3.27
C LEU A 98 -0.15 -9.21 -3.97
N PHE A 99 0.88 -8.65 -3.37
CA PHE A 99 1.55 -7.45 -3.91
C PHE A 99 2.80 -7.77 -4.73
N LYS A 100 3.06 -9.04 -5.00
CA LYS A 100 4.28 -9.40 -5.72
C LYS A 100 4.26 -8.94 -7.17
N GLY A 101 3.09 -8.82 -7.76
CA GLY A 101 2.98 -8.47 -9.17
C GLY A 101 3.05 -6.97 -9.46
N VAL A 102 3.23 -6.14 -8.43
CA VAL A 102 3.27 -4.69 -8.61
C VAL A 102 4.50 -4.14 -7.89
N PHE A 103 4.89 -2.93 -8.29
CA PHE A 103 6.09 -2.31 -7.74
C PHE A 103 5.81 -1.74 -6.35
N THR A 104 6.52 -2.23 -5.35
CA THR A 104 6.36 -1.76 -3.96
C THR A 104 7.63 -1.13 -3.42
N GLY A 105 8.64 -0.92 -4.27
CA GLY A 105 9.87 -0.28 -3.85
C GLY A 105 11.05 -0.92 -4.50
N ILE A 106 12.24 -0.35 -4.25
CA ILE A 106 13.48 -0.86 -4.82
C ILE A 106 13.80 -2.21 -4.19
N GLU A 107 14.05 -3.19 -5.05
CA GLU A 107 14.52 -4.50 -4.60
C GLU A 107 15.99 -4.35 -4.29
N SER A 108 16.42 -4.80 -3.23
CA SER A 108 17.83 -4.62 -2.93
C SER A 108 18.67 -5.77 -3.36
N LYS A 109 18.45 -5.23 -3.94
CA LYS A 109 18.90 -5.80 -4.45
C LYS A 109 19.52 -6.07 -4.42
N ARG A 110 19.85 -6.00 -4.49
CA ARG A 110 20.05 -6.20 -4.83
C ARG A 110 20.23 -6.73 -4.83
N LYS A 111 20.67 -7.03 -4.84
CA LYS A 111 20.67 -7.51 -5.19
C LYS A 111 21.18 -7.57 -5.48
N LYS A 112 21.81 -7.75 -5.53
CA LYS A 112 22.14 -7.76 -6.10
C LYS A 112 22.74 -7.62 -5.97
N GLY A 113 23.35 -7.65 -5.77
CA GLY A 113 23.73 -7.60 -5.72
C GLY A 113 24.23 -7.08 -5.09
N VAL A 114 24.60 -7.06 -4.81
CA VAL A 114 24.77 -6.68 -4.33
C VAL A 114 24.87 -6.31 -3.46
N THR A 115 25.35 -6.32 -3.06
CA THR A 115 25.21 -6.12 -2.48
C THR A 115 25.11 -5.68 -1.78
N THR A 116 25.53 -5.65 -1.29
CA THR A 116 25.11 -5.42 -0.82
C THR A 116 24.63 -5.09 -0.23
N GLY A 117 24.98 -5.15 0.21
CA GLY A 117 24.17 -5.17 0.63
C GLY A 117 23.57 -4.71 1.26
N PHE A 118 23.54 -4.61 1.51
CA PHE A 118 22.66 -4.45 1.85
C PHE A 118 21.78 -4.21 2.27
N ILE A 119 21.86 -4.38 2.63
CA ILE A 119 20.80 -4.36 2.71
C ILE A 119 19.83 -4.29 3.17
N THR A 120 19.83 -4.43 3.55
CA THR A 120 18.67 -4.58 3.55
C THR A 120 17.72 -4.19 3.94
N PHE A 121 17.51 -4.32 4.21
CA PHE A 121 16.39 -4.21 4.17
C PHE A 121 15.48 -4.29 4.61
N SER A 122 15.53 -4.48 5.05
CA SER A 122 14.53 -4.82 5.10
C SER A 122 13.64 -4.72 5.45
N ASP A 123 13.80 -4.83 5.91
CA ASP A 123 12.87 -4.91 5.89
C ASP A 123 12.07 -4.75 6.04
N ASP A 124 12.38 -4.86 6.48
CA ASP A 124 11.58 -4.89 6.16
C ASP A 124 11.27 -4.96 5.91
N GLY A 125 11.94 -5.08 6.20
CA GLY A 125 11.65 -5.39 5.45
C GLY A 125 11.74 -5.30 4.99
N PRO A 126 12.12 -5.38 4.92
CA PRO A 126 12.14 -5.43 4.03
C PRO A 126 12.03 -5.06 3.55
N VAL A 127 12.49 -5.17 3.70
CA VAL A 127 12.41 -5.14 2.80
C VAL A 127 12.43 -5.03 2.43
N ARG A 128 13.01 -5.29 2.59
CA ARG A 128 13.08 -5.50 1.80
C ARG A 128 12.83 -5.54 1.52
#